data_8bfe9259ea2855bc7d3987a1b869fd2d
#
_entry.id   8bfe9259ea2855bc7d3987a1b869fd2d
#
_cell.length_a   1.000
_cell.length_b   1.000
_cell.length_c   1.000
_cell.angle_alpha   90.00
_cell.angle_beta   90.00
_cell.angle_gamma   90.00
#
_symmetry.space_group_name_H-M   'P 1'
#
loop_
_entity.id
_entity.type
_entity.pdbx_description
1 polymer ?
#
loop_
_entity_poly.entity_id
_entity_poly.type
_entity_poly.pdbx_seq_one_letter_code
_entity_poly.pdbx_strand_id
1 'polypeptide(L)'
;MPVDTQHPDYQKYLPMWARTRDAVKGAVAVKEKKHEYLPVPDNNSGDERKGTETVRYRQYIKRAVFTNFTGRTKNALVGAAFRKDPIMELPDQLEYLRNDATGDGLSLTQMAKDELSNLLETGRSGFLVDYPQADENLTAEEVEMMDLRAAIVPYTAEMITNWK
;
A
#
# COMPACT_ATOMS: atom_id res chain seq x y z
N MET A 1 -17.98 -17.76 10.22
CA MET A 1 -17.37 -17.92 8.88
C MET A 1 -15.94 -18.36 9.08
N PRO A 2 -15.38 -19.25 8.27
CA PRO A 2 -13.96 -19.58 8.33
C PRO A 2 -13.13 -18.30 8.14
N VAL A 3 -11.96 -18.23 8.79
CA VAL A 3 -11.07 -17.04 8.76
C VAL A 3 -10.54 -16.73 7.36
N ASP A 4 -10.50 -17.76 6.49
CA ASP A 4 -10.02 -17.71 5.13
C ASP A 4 -11.11 -17.36 4.09
N THR A 5 -12.34 -17.05 4.53
CA THR A 5 -13.44 -16.69 3.63
C THR A 5 -13.18 -15.31 3.02
N GLN A 6 -13.03 -15.27 1.69
CA GLN A 6 -12.84 -14.03 0.95
C GLN A 6 -14.18 -13.48 0.44
N HIS A 7 -14.27 -12.16 0.35
CA HIS A 7 -15.41 -11.51 -0.31
C HIS A 7 -15.42 -11.86 -1.81
N PRO A 8 -16.59 -12.10 -2.43
CA PRO A 8 -16.67 -12.46 -3.86
C PRO A 8 -15.95 -11.48 -4.80
N ASP A 9 -16.00 -10.18 -4.50
CA ASP A 9 -15.34 -9.15 -5.30
C ASP A 9 -13.84 -9.03 -5.05
N TYR A 10 -13.28 -9.67 -4.01
CA TYR A 10 -11.85 -9.57 -3.70
C TYR A 10 -11.00 -10.00 -4.89
N GLN A 11 -11.30 -11.16 -5.46
CA GLN A 11 -10.57 -11.71 -6.61
C GLN A 11 -10.71 -10.85 -7.87
N LYS A 12 -11.81 -10.12 -8.00
CA LYS A 12 -12.04 -9.17 -9.10
C LYS A 12 -11.15 -7.93 -8.98
N TYR A 13 -11.00 -7.39 -7.77
CA TYR A 13 -10.23 -6.16 -7.55
C TYR A 13 -8.73 -6.39 -7.43
N LEU A 14 -8.29 -7.55 -6.93
CA LEU A 14 -6.88 -7.88 -6.70
C LEU A 14 -5.98 -7.60 -7.93
N PRO A 15 -6.31 -8.05 -9.16
CA PRO A 15 -5.50 -7.75 -10.33
C PRO A 15 -5.53 -6.27 -10.73
N MET A 16 -6.59 -5.54 -10.40
CA MET A 16 -6.69 -4.10 -10.64
C MET A 16 -5.73 -3.33 -9.72
N TRP A 17 -5.71 -3.67 -8.43
CA TRP A 17 -4.77 -3.08 -7.46
C TRP A 17 -3.32 -3.36 -7.85
N ALA A 18 -3.01 -4.61 -8.24
CA ALA A 18 -1.68 -4.98 -8.69
C ALA A 18 -1.22 -4.13 -9.88
N ARG A 19 -2.08 -3.93 -10.90
CA ARG A 19 -1.76 -3.08 -12.06
C ARG A 19 -1.50 -1.63 -11.67
N THR A 20 -2.32 -1.07 -10.79
CA THR A 20 -2.14 0.31 -10.35
C THR A 20 -0.82 0.48 -9.59
N ARG A 21 -0.50 -0.46 -8.69
CA ARG A 21 0.77 -0.45 -7.97
C ARG A 21 1.96 -0.60 -8.91
N ASP A 22 1.90 -1.47 -9.91
CA ASP A 22 2.95 -1.62 -10.90
C ASP A 22 3.12 -0.33 -11.74
N ALA A 23 2.01 0.30 -12.13
CA ALA A 23 2.04 1.57 -12.84
C ALA A 23 2.67 2.69 -11.98
N VAL A 24 2.37 2.75 -10.69
CA VAL A 24 2.96 3.72 -9.75
C VAL A 24 4.46 3.46 -9.56
N LYS A 25 4.88 2.20 -9.41
CA LYS A 25 6.30 1.81 -9.34
C LYS A 25 7.08 2.17 -10.60
N GLY A 26 6.40 2.23 -11.76
CA GLY A 26 6.93 2.75 -12.99
C GLY A 26 7.64 1.75 -13.90
N ALA A 27 8.58 2.25 -14.70
CA ALA A 27 9.17 1.52 -15.84
C ALA A 27 9.79 0.16 -15.43
N VAL A 28 10.37 0.05 -14.26
CA VAL A 28 11.02 -1.20 -13.80
C VAL A 28 9.97 -2.28 -13.62
N ALA A 29 8.94 -2.02 -12.81
CA ALA A 29 7.87 -2.97 -12.54
C ALA A 29 7.12 -3.38 -13.82
N VAL A 30 6.84 -2.41 -14.71
CA VAL A 30 6.20 -2.67 -16.00
C VAL A 30 7.05 -3.59 -16.88
N LYS A 31 8.37 -3.37 -16.93
CA LYS A 31 9.28 -4.21 -17.72
C LYS A 31 9.49 -5.61 -17.14
N GLU A 32 9.47 -5.74 -15.82
CA GLU A 32 9.58 -7.03 -15.13
C GLU A 32 8.39 -7.95 -15.44
N LYS A 33 7.21 -7.39 -15.63
CA LYS A 33 5.99 -8.12 -16.03
C LYS A 33 6.00 -8.61 -17.49
N LYS A 34 6.96 -8.16 -18.28
CA LYS A 34 7.20 -8.63 -19.66
C LYS A 34 5.90 -8.64 -20.51
N HIS A 35 5.56 -9.83 -21.05
CA HIS A 35 4.43 -9.99 -21.97
C HIS A 35 3.06 -9.59 -21.37
N GLU A 36 2.93 -9.52 -20.05
CA GLU A 36 1.68 -9.09 -19.40
C GLU A 36 1.33 -7.62 -19.74
N TYR A 37 2.36 -6.75 -19.77
CA TYR A 37 2.20 -5.32 -20.10
C TYR A 37 2.84 -4.94 -21.44
N LEU A 38 3.79 -5.72 -21.89
CA LEU A 38 4.55 -5.48 -23.11
C LEU A 38 4.43 -6.71 -24.01
N PRO A 39 3.31 -6.88 -24.76
CA PRO A 39 3.09 -8.02 -25.62
C PRO A 39 4.18 -8.15 -26.69
N VAL A 40 4.41 -9.37 -27.17
CA VAL A 40 5.38 -9.61 -28.23
C VAL A 40 4.93 -8.90 -29.51
N PRO A 41 5.74 -8.02 -30.11
CA PRO A 41 5.33 -7.22 -31.27
C PRO A 41 5.03 -8.01 -32.54
N ASP A 42 5.53 -9.26 -32.62
CA ASP A 42 5.41 -10.11 -33.78
C ASP A 42 5.08 -11.55 -33.34
N ASN A 43 3.82 -11.91 -33.45
CA ASN A 43 3.29 -13.18 -33.00
C ASN A 43 3.12 -14.19 -34.15
N ASN A 44 3.99 -14.14 -35.18
CA ASN A 44 3.92 -15.06 -36.32
C ASN A 44 4.19 -16.54 -35.97
N SER A 45 4.66 -16.82 -34.74
CA SER A 45 4.96 -18.20 -34.31
C SER A 45 3.83 -18.90 -33.58
N GLY A 46 2.73 -18.20 -33.24
CA GLY A 46 1.60 -18.76 -32.49
C GLY A 46 1.89 -19.17 -31.05
N ASP A 47 3.11 -18.97 -30.59
CA ASP A 47 3.56 -19.28 -29.23
C ASP A 47 4.17 -18.05 -28.57
N GLU A 48 3.35 -17.32 -27.82
CA GLU A 48 3.75 -16.11 -27.08
C GLU A 48 4.94 -16.36 -26.15
N ARG A 49 5.05 -17.54 -25.56
CA ARG A 49 6.14 -17.88 -24.62
C ARG A 49 7.49 -17.98 -25.33
N LYS A 50 7.53 -18.54 -26.52
CA LYS A 50 8.77 -18.60 -27.30
C LYS A 50 9.20 -17.21 -27.77
N GLY A 51 8.23 -16.34 -28.07
CA GLY A 51 8.50 -14.95 -28.45
C GLY A 51 9.21 -14.14 -27.36
N THR A 52 8.90 -14.38 -26.07
CA THR A 52 9.47 -13.60 -24.94
C THR A 52 10.94 -13.89 -24.66
N GLU A 53 11.46 -15.02 -25.11
CA GLU A 53 12.87 -15.41 -24.90
C GLU A 53 13.80 -15.00 -26.03
N THR A 54 13.25 -14.45 -27.11
CA THR A 54 14.06 -14.04 -28.27
C THR A 54 14.93 -12.83 -27.96
N VAL A 55 16.08 -12.73 -28.67
CA VAL A 55 16.95 -11.55 -28.60
C VAL A 55 16.18 -10.28 -29.00
N ARG A 56 15.30 -10.39 -30.01
CA ARG A 56 14.45 -9.30 -30.49
C ARG A 56 13.53 -8.77 -29.41
N TYR A 57 12.86 -9.64 -28.65
CA TYR A 57 11.96 -9.24 -27.55
C TYR A 57 12.74 -8.59 -26.41
N ARG A 58 13.91 -9.12 -26.04
CA ARG A 58 14.76 -8.49 -25.01
C ARG A 58 15.21 -7.09 -25.42
N GLN A 59 15.53 -6.87 -26.69
CA GLN A 59 15.87 -5.55 -27.24
C GLN A 59 14.65 -4.62 -27.24
N TYR A 60 13.46 -5.16 -27.54
CA TYR A 60 12.21 -4.39 -27.44
C TYR A 60 11.96 -3.89 -26.03
N ILE A 61 12.02 -4.76 -25.01
CA ILE A 61 11.83 -4.36 -23.59
C ILE A 61 12.86 -3.31 -23.18
N LYS A 62 14.12 -3.47 -23.56
CA LYS A 62 15.16 -2.47 -23.22
C LYS A 62 14.80 -1.08 -23.75
N ARG A 63 14.30 -0.99 -24.98
CA ARG A 63 13.95 0.27 -25.65
C ARG A 63 12.56 0.81 -25.28
N ALA A 64 11.68 -0.04 -24.72
CA ALA A 64 10.35 0.39 -24.32
C ALA A 64 10.42 1.53 -23.31
N VAL A 65 9.67 2.59 -23.57
CA VAL A 65 9.58 3.76 -22.68
C VAL A 65 8.23 3.73 -21.97
N PHE A 66 8.25 3.83 -20.66
CA PHE A 66 7.06 4.01 -19.84
C PHE A 66 7.14 5.36 -19.14
N THR A 67 6.20 6.24 -19.45
CA THR A 67 6.09 7.54 -18.80
C THR A 67 5.17 7.42 -17.60
N ASN A 68 5.76 7.48 -16.40
CA ASN A 68 5.03 7.29 -15.16
C ASN A 68 4.18 8.52 -14.78
N PHE A 69 3.10 8.76 -15.50
CA PHE A 69 2.13 9.81 -15.12
C PHE A 69 1.39 9.46 -13.84
N THR A 70 1.00 8.20 -13.65
CA THR A 70 0.25 7.74 -12.47
C THR A 70 1.00 8.03 -11.18
N GLY A 71 2.27 7.62 -11.11
CA GLY A 71 3.10 7.89 -9.92
C GLY A 71 3.34 9.38 -9.69
N ARG A 72 3.57 10.15 -10.77
CA ARG A 72 3.74 11.61 -10.65
C ARG A 72 2.46 12.29 -10.13
N THR A 73 1.31 11.94 -10.67
CA THR A 73 0.02 12.48 -10.24
C THR A 73 -0.25 12.14 -8.77
N LYS A 74 -0.06 10.87 -8.38
CA LYS A 74 -0.19 10.45 -6.99
C LYS A 74 0.71 11.27 -6.06
N ASN A 75 2.00 11.37 -6.37
CA ASN A 75 2.95 12.11 -5.55
C ASN A 75 2.61 13.60 -5.48
N ALA A 76 2.13 14.20 -6.58
CA ALA A 76 1.68 15.58 -6.59
C ALA A 76 0.46 15.82 -5.70
N LEU A 77 -0.52 14.89 -5.71
CA LEU A 77 -1.71 14.98 -4.85
C LEU A 77 -1.36 14.81 -3.37
N VAL A 78 -0.52 13.83 -3.02
CA VAL A 78 -0.03 13.66 -1.65
C VAL A 78 0.76 14.90 -1.21
N GLY A 79 1.66 15.41 -2.05
CA GLY A 79 2.43 16.62 -1.74
C GLY A 79 1.55 17.87 -1.61
N ALA A 80 0.46 17.98 -2.38
CA ALA A 80 -0.50 19.07 -2.26
C ALA A 80 -1.29 18.99 -0.95
N ALA A 81 -1.74 17.80 -0.55
CA ALA A 81 -2.47 17.58 0.70
C ALA A 81 -1.61 17.90 1.93
N PHE A 82 -0.35 17.50 1.92
CA PHE A 82 0.59 17.70 3.03
C PHE A 82 1.58 18.86 2.78
N ARG A 83 1.18 19.86 1.97
CA ARG A 83 2.00 21.05 1.75
C ARG A 83 2.21 21.89 3.02
N LYS A 84 1.25 21.84 3.91
CA LYS A 84 1.33 22.41 5.24
C LYS A 84 1.14 21.30 6.26
N ASP A 85 1.83 21.40 7.37
CA ASP A 85 1.64 20.45 8.45
C ASP A 85 0.19 20.53 8.96
N PRO A 86 -0.45 19.38 9.20
CA PRO A 86 -1.79 19.35 9.75
C PRO A 86 -1.81 19.91 11.17
N ILE A 87 -2.85 20.68 11.49
CA ILE A 87 -3.10 21.10 12.86
C ILE A 87 -3.75 19.92 13.57
N MET A 88 -3.13 19.46 14.64
CA MET A 88 -3.63 18.36 15.46
C MET A 88 -3.90 18.84 16.88
N GLU A 89 -5.11 18.64 17.34
CA GLU A 89 -5.52 18.88 18.72
C GLU A 89 -5.85 17.52 19.33
N LEU A 90 -4.95 17.00 20.15
CA LEU A 90 -5.08 15.70 20.80
C LEU A 90 -5.24 15.91 22.32
N PRO A 91 -6.06 15.06 22.99
CA PRO A 91 -6.03 14.97 24.44
C PRO A 91 -4.65 14.54 24.95
N ASP A 92 -4.29 14.95 26.17
CA ASP A 92 -2.97 14.66 26.76
C ASP A 92 -2.62 13.15 26.71
N GLN A 93 -3.62 12.28 26.92
CA GLN A 93 -3.43 10.83 26.89
C GLN A 93 -3.06 10.28 25.49
N LEU A 94 -3.32 11.03 24.42
CA LEU A 94 -3.06 10.64 23.02
C LEU A 94 -1.93 11.46 22.38
N GLU A 95 -1.26 12.34 23.13
CA GLU A 95 -0.17 13.16 22.59
C GLU A 95 1.00 12.32 22.04
N TYR A 96 1.23 11.11 22.56
CA TYR A 96 2.25 10.19 22.06
C TYR A 96 2.07 9.83 20.58
N LEU A 97 0.82 9.81 20.06
CA LEU A 97 0.53 9.51 18.65
C LEU A 97 1.19 10.50 17.69
N ARG A 98 1.53 11.72 18.14
CA ARG A 98 2.27 12.67 17.30
C ARG A 98 3.60 12.11 16.82
N ASN A 99 4.27 11.38 17.69
CA ASN A 99 5.61 10.86 17.45
C ASN A 99 5.61 9.38 17.09
N ASP A 100 4.66 8.63 17.66
CA ASP A 100 4.55 7.19 17.47
C ASP A 100 3.08 6.76 17.46
N ALA A 101 2.51 6.65 16.28
CA ALA A 101 1.14 6.22 16.08
C ALA A 101 1.00 4.71 15.90
N THR A 102 2.08 4.04 15.44
CA THR A 102 2.04 2.62 15.07
C THR A 102 2.72 1.71 16.10
N GLY A 103 3.40 2.27 17.07
CA GLY A 103 4.25 1.51 18.00
C GLY A 103 5.67 1.22 17.47
N ASP A 104 5.96 1.61 16.24
CA ASP A 104 7.26 1.44 15.56
C ASP A 104 8.00 2.77 15.36
N GLY A 105 7.55 3.84 16.00
CA GLY A 105 8.11 5.18 15.88
C GLY A 105 7.63 5.97 14.65
N LEU A 106 6.56 5.54 13.98
CA LEU A 106 5.97 6.28 12.88
C LEU A 106 4.97 7.32 13.39
N SER A 107 5.22 8.60 13.09
CA SER A 107 4.34 9.69 13.51
C SER A 107 2.95 9.61 12.85
N LEU A 108 1.92 10.12 13.52
CA LEU A 108 0.56 10.18 12.99
C LEU A 108 0.49 10.91 11.65
N THR A 109 1.26 11.99 11.47
CA THR A 109 1.33 12.73 10.20
C THR A 109 1.93 11.88 9.09
N GLN A 110 3.02 11.16 9.36
CA GLN A 110 3.65 10.31 8.35
C GLN A 110 2.74 9.11 8.01
N MET A 111 2.12 8.49 9.01
CA MET A 111 1.13 7.43 8.79
C MET A 111 -0.03 7.91 7.91
N ALA A 112 -0.59 9.08 8.18
CA ALA A 112 -1.68 9.65 7.38
C ALA A 112 -1.24 9.93 5.93
N LYS A 113 0.01 10.36 5.72
CA LYS A 113 0.58 10.60 4.40
C LYS A 113 0.77 9.29 3.61
N ASP A 114 1.28 8.25 4.27
CA ASP A 114 1.48 6.95 3.67
C ASP A 114 0.13 6.30 3.32
N GLU A 115 -0.86 6.49 4.19
CA GLU A 115 -2.19 5.96 3.97
C GLU A 115 -2.95 6.69 2.86
N LEU A 116 -2.83 8.00 2.76
CA LEU A 116 -3.35 8.73 1.60
C LEU A 116 -2.71 8.23 0.30
N SER A 117 -1.41 7.94 0.32
CA SER A 117 -0.72 7.34 -0.82
C SER A 117 -1.30 5.98 -1.21
N ASN A 118 -1.55 5.09 -0.23
CA ASN A 118 -2.18 3.79 -0.45
C ASN A 118 -3.61 3.94 -0.99
N LEU A 119 -4.40 4.84 -0.41
CA LEU A 119 -5.78 5.10 -0.80
C LEU A 119 -5.88 5.60 -2.25
N LEU A 120 -4.97 6.47 -2.68
CA LEU A 120 -4.90 6.95 -4.06
C LEU A 120 -4.51 5.86 -5.07
N GLU A 121 -3.81 4.82 -4.64
CA GLU A 121 -3.43 3.69 -5.50
C GLU A 121 -4.56 2.68 -5.68
N THR A 122 -5.28 2.36 -4.61
CA THR A 122 -6.20 1.22 -4.58
C THR A 122 -7.65 1.60 -4.32
N GLY A 123 -7.92 2.84 -3.90
CA GLY A 123 -9.24 3.33 -3.52
C GLY A 123 -9.75 2.74 -2.21
N ARG A 124 -8.89 1.99 -1.48
CA ARG A 124 -9.27 1.30 -0.25
C ARG A 124 -8.08 1.13 0.67
N SER A 125 -8.32 1.36 1.96
CA SER A 125 -7.42 1.07 3.06
C SER A 125 -8.21 0.90 4.36
N GLY A 126 -7.56 0.47 5.42
CA GLY A 126 -8.20 0.32 6.73
C GLY A 126 -7.22 0.51 7.86
N PHE A 127 -7.76 0.77 9.03
CA PHE A 127 -7.01 0.87 10.27
C PHE A 127 -7.59 -0.10 11.29
N LEU A 128 -6.72 -0.71 12.05
CA LEU A 128 -7.05 -1.43 13.28
C LEU A 128 -6.41 -0.67 14.43
N VAL A 129 -7.20 -0.34 15.45
CA VAL A 129 -6.64 0.12 16.71
C VAL A 129 -6.41 -1.12 17.56
N ASP A 130 -5.15 -1.37 17.86
CA ASP A 130 -4.72 -2.48 18.71
C ASP A 130 -4.23 -1.96 20.05
N TYR A 131 -4.53 -2.70 21.10
CA TYR A 131 -4.08 -2.40 22.44
C TYR A 131 -3.45 -3.67 23.02
N PRO A 132 -2.23 -3.59 23.59
CA PRO A 132 -1.58 -4.75 24.17
C PRO A 132 -2.46 -5.39 25.24
N GLN A 133 -2.52 -6.72 25.24
CA GLN A 133 -3.21 -7.43 26.33
C GLN A 133 -2.47 -7.18 27.62
N ALA A 134 -3.21 -6.67 28.59
CA ALA A 134 -2.72 -6.39 29.94
C ALA A 134 -3.56 -7.18 30.94
N ASP A 135 -2.96 -7.50 32.09
CA ASP A 135 -3.72 -8.12 33.18
C ASP A 135 -4.78 -7.14 33.70
N GLU A 136 -5.97 -7.64 33.98
CA GLU A 136 -7.13 -6.84 34.42
C GLU A 136 -6.91 -6.05 35.72
N ASN A 137 -5.83 -6.36 36.46
CA ASN A 137 -5.52 -5.80 37.78
C ASN A 137 -4.37 -4.79 37.76
N LEU A 138 -3.89 -4.37 36.59
CA LEU A 138 -2.81 -3.38 36.53
C LEU A 138 -3.27 -2.00 37.01
N THR A 139 -2.43 -1.39 37.83
CA THR A 139 -2.61 0.00 38.25
C THR A 139 -2.22 0.95 37.12
N ALA A 140 -2.71 2.20 37.16
CA ALA A 140 -2.34 3.22 36.18
C ALA A 140 -0.82 3.45 36.11
N GLU A 141 -0.12 3.35 37.25
CA GLU A 141 1.35 3.47 37.31
C GLU A 141 2.07 2.32 36.60
N GLU A 142 1.56 1.10 36.77
CA GLU A 142 2.13 -0.08 36.08
C GLU A 142 1.89 -0.03 34.58
N VAL A 143 0.73 0.43 34.12
CA VAL A 143 0.42 0.67 32.69
C VAL A 143 1.40 1.69 32.10
N GLU A 144 1.69 2.77 32.80
CA GLU A 144 2.64 3.80 32.39
C GLU A 144 4.08 3.27 32.39
N MET A 145 4.49 2.51 33.42
CA MET A 145 5.82 1.89 33.49
C MET A 145 6.06 0.85 32.39
N MET A 146 5.02 0.12 31.97
CA MET A 146 5.08 -0.88 30.90
C MET A 146 4.92 -0.26 29.51
N ASP A 147 4.69 1.05 29.43
CA ASP A 147 4.42 1.80 28.21
C ASP A 147 3.29 1.16 27.33
N LEU A 148 2.24 0.68 28.00
CA LEU A 148 1.11 0.05 27.35
C LEU A 148 0.24 1.11 26.67
N ARG A 149 0.39 1.24 25.36
CA ARG A 149 -0.31 2.23 24.55
C ARG A 149 -1.05 1.60 23.40
N ALA A 150 -2.15 2.22 23.01
CA ALA A 150 -2.84 1.84 21.79
C ALA A 150 -1.97 2.16 20.57
N ALA A 151 -1.91 1.25 19.62
CA ALA A 151 -1.25 1.45 18.34
C ALA A 151 -2.27 1.41 17.19
N ILE A 152 -2.02 2.19 16.14
CA ILE A 152 -2.84 2.19 14.93
C ILE A 152 -2.11 1.38 13.88
N VAL A 153 -2.67 0.24 13.50
CA VAL A 153 -2.09 -0.66 12.49
C VAL A 153 -2.76 -0.40 11.15
N PRO A 154 -2.03 0.14 10.14
CA PRO A 154 -2.60 0.34 8.81
C PRO A 154 -2.67 -0.97 8.02
N TYR A 155 -3.77 -1.14 7.28
CA TYR A 155 -4.01 -2.28 6.41
C TYR A 155 -4.19 -1.82 4.97
N THR A 156 -3.39 -2.39 4.06
CA THR A 156 -3.57 -2.16 2.63
C THR A 156 -4.81 -2.87 2.09
N ALA A 157 -5.27 -2.48 0.90
CA ALA A 157 -6.43 -3.09 0.27
C ALA A 157 -6.30 -4.62 0.14
N GLU A 158 -5.08 -5.10 -0.14
CA GLU A 158 -4.77 -6.51 -0.34
C GLU A 158 -4.84 -7.32 0.96
N MET A 159 -4.63 -6.69 2.10
CA MET A 159 -4.72 -7.34 3.41
C MET A 159 -6.16 -7.51 3.88
N ILE A 160 -7.08 -6.68 3.35
CA ILE A 160 -8.50 -6.74 3.72
C ILE A 160 -9.21 -7.69 2.77
N THR A 161 -9.26 -8.96 3.13
CA THR A 161 -9.77 -10.04 2.28
C THR A 161 -11.29 -10.19 2.32
N ASN A 162 -11.94 -9.73 3.39
CA ASN A 162 -13.40 -9.83 3.55
C ASN A 162 -13.98 -8.53 4.11
N TRP A 163 -15.18 -8.19 3.66
CA TRP A 163 -15.94 -7.01 4.10
C TRP A 163 -17.44 -7.22 3.91
N LYS A 164 -18.22 -6.42 4.58
CA LYS A 164 -19.69 -6.37 4.44
C LYS A 164 -20.11 -5.06 3.77
#